data_c16b9de1b3b77221e3b2eaa902559389
#
_entry.id   c16b9de1b3b77221e3b2eaa902559389
#
_cell.length_a   1.000
_cell.length_b   1.000
_cell.length_c   1.000
_cell.angle_alpha   90.00
_cell.angle_beta   90.00
_cell.angle_gamma   90.00
#
_symmetry.space_group_name_H-M   'P 1'
#
loop_
_entity.id
_entity.type
_entity.pdbx_description
1 polymer ?
#
loop_
_entity_poly.entity_id
_entity_poly.type
_entity_poly.pdbx_seq_one_letter_code
_entity_poly.pdbx_strand_id
1 'polypeptide(L)'
;MQNEKPTVLEFYADWCEVCKSSAPYVFEVEKGNKKDVNFVMMNIDNAKWTQEMDDYDVDGIPHLEFLDGENKSKGALIGKFPKEVLEANIGALKTGEEKLPYAKVRFQPSPVEAKSIMEAPSVAVSATGGAVATSDPRAHG
;
A
#
# COMPACT_ATOMS: atom_id res chain seq x y z
N MET A 1 10.06 15.69 -4.98
CA MET A 1 10.15 15.39 -6.40
C MET A 1 10.75 16.55 -7.12
N GLN A 2 11.40 16.24 -8.18
CA GLN A 2 12.14 17.27 -8.91
C GLN A 2 11.22 18.28 -9.57
N ASN A 3 10.01 17.84 -9.96
CA ASN A 3 9.12 18.74 -10.71
C ASN A 3 8.14 19.46 -9.82
N GLU A 4 8.28 19.33 -8.50
CA GLU A 4 7.43 20.00 -7.53
C GLU A 4 5.96 19.63 -7.62
N LYS A 5 5.63 18.58 -8.34
CA LYS A 5 4.28 18.04 -8.28
C LYS A 5 4.13 17.20 -7.02
N PRO A 6 2.93 17.13 -6.47
CA PRO A 6 2.73 16.21 -5.36
C PRO A 6 2.93 14.77 -5.80
N THR A 7 3.19 13.90 -4.85
CA THR A 7 3.52 12.51 -5.13
C THR A 7 2.68 11.60 -4.23
N VAL A 8 2.23 10.50 -4.81
CA VAL A 8 1.62 9.42 -4.04
C VAL A 8 2.55 8.22 -4.12
N LEU A 9 3.00 7.75 -2.96
CA LEU A 9 3.82 6.54 -2.89
C LEU A 9 2.88 5.39 -2.58
N GLU A 10 2.92 4.35 -3.40
CA GLU A 10 2.03 3.22 -3.20
C GLU A 10 2.83 1.98 -2.83
N PHE A 11 2.71 1.55 -1.58
CA PHE A 11 3.36 0.34 -1.09
C PHE A 11 2.41 -0.83 -1.30
N TYR A 12 2.88 -1.87 -1.96
CA TYR A 12 2.05 -3.01 -2.33
C TYR A 12 2.87 -4.28 -2.39
N ALA A 13 2.21 -5.40 -2.59
CA ALA A 13 2.89 -6.68 -2.85
C ALA A 13 2.05 -7.49 -3.81
N ASP A 14 2.71 -8.33 -4.59
CA ASP A 14 2.00 -9.16 -5.57
C ASP A 14 1.12 -10.20 -4.90
N TRP A 15 1.46 -10.64 -3.69
CA TRP A 15 0.68 -11.64 -2.96
C TRP A 15 -0.49 -11.04 -2.19
N CYS A 16 -0.65 -9.73 -2.19
CA CYS A 16 -1.62 -9.05 -1.35
C CYS A 16 -2.98 -9.01 -2.04
N GLU A 17 -3.95 -9.73 -1.48
CA GLU A 17 -5.30 -9.79 -2.07
C GLU A 17 -6.01 -8.46 -1.99
N VAL A 18 -5.82 -7.72 -0.90
CA VAL A 18 -6.42 -6.40 -0.78
C VAL A 18 -5.89 -5.48 -1.86
N CYS A 19 -4.58 -5.55 -2.12
CA CYS A 19 -3.97 -4.75 -3.18
C CYS A 19 -4.56 -5.11 -4.55
N LYS A 20 -4.71 -6.41 -4.81
CA LYS A 20 -5.26 -6.86 -6.09
C LYS A 20 -6.70 -6.40 -6.26
N SER A 21 -7.50 -6.48 -5.19
CA SER A 21 -8.91 -6.13 -5.31
C SER A 21 -9.11 -4.63 -5.51
N SER A 22 -8.20 -3.79 -5.05
CA SER A 22 -8.33 -2.36 -5.22
C SER A 22 -7.62 -1.84 -6.47
N ALA A 23 -6.73 -2.63 -7.06
CA ALA A 23 -5.91 -2.17 -8.19
C ALA A 23 -6.70 -1.57 -9.34
N PRO A 24 -7.84 -2.16 -9.77
CA PRO A 24 -8.52 -1.59 -10.93
C PRO A 24 -8.92 -0.13 -10.76
N TYR A 25 -9.52 0.23 -9.62
CA TYR A 25 -9.94 1.61 -9.46
C TYR A 25 -8.77 2.51 -9.06
N VAL A 26 -7.76 1.96 -8.38
CA VAL A 26 -6.57 2.74 -8.07
C VAL A 26 -5.88 3.14 -9.38
N PHE A 27 -5.69 2.18 -10.29
CA PHE A 27 -5.05 2.46 -11.58
C PHE A 27 -5.87 3.46 -12.39
N GLU A 28 -7.19 3.36 -12.33
CA GLU A 28 -8.04 4.29 -13.06
C GLU A 28 -7.84 5.72 -12.56
N VAL A 29 -7.80 5.90 -11.25
CA VAL A 29 -7.61 7.21 -10.65
C VAL A 29 -6.21 7.75 -10.98
N GLU A 30 -5.19 6.88 -10.89
CA GLU A 30 -3.83 7.29 -11.24
C GLU A 30 -3.75 7.75 -12.68
N LYS A 31 -4.35 6.97 -13.57
CA LYS A 31 -4.29 7.30 -14.99
C LYS A 31 -4.93 8.66 -15.27
N GLY A 32 -5.98 8.98 -14.57
CA GLY A 32 -6.66 10.25 -14.76
C GLY A 32 -5.97 11.45 -14.15
N ASN A 33 -4.95 11.23 -13.31
CA ASN A 33 -4.31 12.31 -12.59
C ASN A 33 -2.80 12.40 -12.80
N LYS A 34 -2.24 11.61 -13.69
CA LYS A 34 -0.78 11.54 -13.78
C LYS A 34 -0.14 12.79 -14.33
N LYS A 35 -0.90 13.68 -14.92
CA LYS A 35 -0.35 14.96 -15.35
C LYS A 35 -0.02 15.85 -14.17
N ASP A 36 -0.78 15.73 -13.09
CA ASP A 36 -0.69 16.63 -11.97
C ASP A 36 -0.05 16.01 -10.73
N VAL A 37 0.04 14.69 -10.69
CA VAL A 37 0.51 13.96 -9.52
C VAL A 37 1.46 12.87 -9.97
N ASN A 38 2.57 12.72 -9.27
CA ASN A 38 3.49 11.61 -9.51
C ASN A 38 3.01 10.40 -8.72
N PHE A 39 3.05 9.22 -9.34
CA PHE A 39 2.68 7.99 -8.66
C PHE A 39 3.88 7.06 -8.70
N VAL A 40 4.35 6.64 -7.53
CA VAL A 40 5.52 5.77 -7.42
C VAL A 40 5.10 4.47 -6.77
N MET A 41 5.30 3.37 -7.49
CA MET A 41 4.93 2.03 -7.00
C MET A 41 6.13 1.42 -6.29
N MET A 42 5.91 0.98 -5.06
CA MET A 42 6.97 0.41 -4.24
C MET A 42 6.53 -0.97 -3.76
N ASN A 43 7.07 -1.99 -4.41
CA ASN A 43 6.80 -3.38 -4.01
C ASN A 43 7.57 -3.66 -2.72
N ILE A 44 6.85 -3.98 -1.64
CA ILE A 44 7.50 -4.14 -0.34
C ILE A 44 8.44 -5.34 -0.28
N ASP A 45 8.36 -6.25 -1.26
CA ASP A 45 9.30 -7.37 -1.30
C ASP A 45 10.65 -6.96 -1.87
N ASN A 46 10.76 -5.75 -2.40
CA ASN A 46 12.02 -5.25 -2.93
C ASN A 46 12.76 -4.53 -1.81
N ALA A 47 13.92 -5.06 -1.44
CA ALA A 47 14.69 -4.54 -0.30
C ALA A 47 15.08 -3.07 -0.46
N LYS A 48 15.12 -2.57 -1.69
CA LYS A 48 15.52 -1.18 -1.87
C LYS A 48 14.53 -0.19 -1.26
N TRP A 49 13.31 -0.63 -0.95
CA TRP A 49 12.30 0.24 -0.34
C TRP A 49 12.21 0.12 1.18
N THR A 50 13.14 -0.60 1.80
CA THR A 50 13.09 -0.86 3.24
C THR A 50 13.11 0.44 4.04
N GLN A 51 13.94 1.39 3.63
CA GLN A 51 14.03 2.65 4.37
C GLN A 51 12.72 3.42 4.29
N GLU A 52 12.10 3.45 3.11
CA GLU A 52 10.83 4.16 2.95
C GLU A 52 9.72 3.51 3.76
N MET A 53 9.71 2.18 3.83
CA MET A 53 8.72 1.50 4.65
C MET A 53 8.85 1.91 6.11
N ASP A 54 10.10 2.06 6.58
CA ASP A 54 10.36 2.49 7.94
C ASP A 54 9.94 3.95 8.13
N ASP A 55 10.33 4.80 7.19
CA ASP A 55 10.07 6.23 7.31
C ASP A 55 8.58 6.52 7.39
N TYR A 56 7.75 5.76 6.72
CA TYR A 56 6.31 6.00 6.69
C TYR A 56 5.52 5.00 7.51
N ASP A 57 6.20 4.20 8.34
CA ASP A 57 5.55 3.24 9.22
C ASP A 57 4.60 2.32 8.49
N VAL A 58 5.06 1.73 7.40
CA VAL A 58 4.22 0.86 6.57
C VAL A 58 4.08 -0.48 7.26
N ASP A 59 2.92 -0.75 7.85
CA ASP A 59 2.64 -2.02 8.53
C ASP A 59 1.45 -2.74 7.93
N GLY A 60 0.80 -2.16 6.94
CA GLY A 60 -0.32 -2.77 6.24
C GLY A 60 -0.34 -2.26 4.82
N ILE A 61 -0.86 -3.06 3.90
CA ILE A 61 -0.88 -2.72 2.48
C ILE A 61 -2.25 -3.01 1.88
N PRO A 62 -2.65 -2.30 0.84
CA PRO A 62 -1.90 -1.21 0.20
C PRO A 62 -1.81 0.00 1.11
N HIS A 63 -0.71 0.73 1.00
CA HIS A 63 -0.50 1.94 1.79
C HIS A 63 -0.13 3.05 0.83
N LEU A 64 -0.98 4.04 0.70
CA LEU A 64 -0.73 5.18 -0.16
C LEU A 64 -0.37 6.37 0.70
N GLU A 65 0.85 6.85 0.53
CA GLU A 65 1.32 8.02 1.27
C GLU A 65 1.25 9.22 0.36
N PHE A 66 0.61 10.29 0.84
CA PHE A 66 0.38 11.48 0.03
C PHE A 66 1.39 12.56 0.41
N LEU A 67 2.26 12.91 -0.53
CA LEU A 67 3.32 13.90 -0.30
C LEU A 67 3.01 15.16 -1.11
N ASP A 68 3.22 16.32 -0.48
CA ASP A 68 3.02 17.59 -1.20
C ASP A 68 4.21 17.84 -2.13
N GLY A 69 4.21 19.01 -2.78
CA GLY A 69 5.26 19.35 -3.73
C GLY A 69 6.63 19.53 -3.12
N GLU A 70 6.70 19.59 -1.78
CA GLU A 70 7.97 19.66 -1.06
C GLU A 70 8.33 18.33 -0.42
N ASN A 71 7.65 17.27 -0.81
CA ASN A 71 7.89 15.90 -0.31
C ASN A 71 7.53 15.73 1.16
N LYS A 72 6.66 16.55 1.68
CA LYS A 72 6.18 16.40 3.05
C LYS A 72 4.90 15.59 3.05
N SER A 73 4.79 14.65 3.96
CA SER A 73 3.59 13.82 4.03
C SER A 73 2.40 14.62 4.55
N LYS A 74 1.29 14.50 3.82
CA LYS A 74 0.03 15.09 4.22
C LYS A 74 -0.92 14.03 4.78
N GLY A 75 -0.56 12.77 4.71
CA GLY A 75 -1.39 11.71 5.23
C GLY A 75 -1.25 10.42 4.45
N ALA A 76 -2.05 9.45 4.81
CA ALA A 76 -1.99 8.13 4.18
C ALA A 76 -3.35 7.45 4.19
N LEU A 77 -3.60 6.66 3.16
CA LEU A 77 -4.74 5.74 3.11
C LEU A 77 -4.20 4.33 3.12
N ILE A 78 -4.73 3.51 4.02
CA ILE A 78 -4.18 2.17 4.23
C ILE A 78 -5.32 1.16 4.16
N GLY A 79 -5.16 0.16 3.30
CA GLY A 79 -6.16 -0.89 3.18
C GLY A 79 -7.04 -0.70 1.97
N LYS A 80 -8.25 -1.25 2.02
CA LYS A 80 -9.16 -1.18 0.89
C LYS A 80 -10.06 0.04 1.01
N PHE A 81 -9.49 1.19 0.75
CA PHE A 81 -10.24 2.45 0.79
C PHE A 81 -11.18 2.55 -0.41
N PRO A 82 -12.32 3.21 -0.25
CA PRO A 82 -13.21 3.42 -1.39
C PRO A 82 -12.60 4.34 -2.42
N LYS A 83 -13.01 4.18 -3.67
CA LYS A 83 -12.49 5.01 -4.75
C LYS A 83 -12.73 6.50 -4.47
N GLU A 84 -13.88 6.83 -3.90
CA GLU A 84 -14.24 8.22 -3.63
C GLU A 84 -13.30 8.87 -2.62
N VAL A 85 -12.82 8.08 -1.67
CA VAL A 85 -11.88 8.57 -0.66
C VAL A 85 -10.54 8.90 -1.33
N LEU A 86 -10.09 8.01 -2.21
CA LEU A 86 -8.85 8.27 -2.96
C LEU A 86 -8.99 9.51 -3.83
N GLU A 87 -10.10 9.63 -4.54
CA GLU A 87 -10.31 10.78 -5.41
C GLU A 87 -10.35 12.07 -4.63
N ALA A 88 -10.98 12.07 -3.46
CA ALA A 88 -11.06 13.27 -2.63
C ALA A 88 -9.67 13.70 -2.17
N ASN A 89 -8.85 12.74 -1.75
CA ASN A 89 -7.50 13.07 -1.29
C ASN A 89 -6.63 13.58 -2.44
N ILE A 90 -6.73 12.94 -3.60
CA ILE A 90 -5.93 13.39 -4.74
C ILE A 90 -6.36 14.78 -5.18
N GLY A 91 -7.67 15.06 -5.18
CA GLY A 91 -8.14 16.40 -5.53
C GLY A 91 -7.61 17.45 -4.60
N ALA A 92 -7.63 17.20 -3.30
CA ALA A 92 -7.11 18.14 -2.32
C ALA A 92 -5.59 18.31 -2.47
N LEU A 93 -4.90 17.20 -2.74
CA LEU A 93 -3.46 17.25 -2.92
C LEU A 93 -3.08 18.11 -4.13
N LYS A 94 -3.84 17.96 -5.22
CA LYS A 94 -3.56 18.71 -6.44
C LYS A 94 -3.78 20.21 -6.25
N THR A 95 -4.76 20.59 -5.45
CA THR A 95 -5.07 22.00 -5.26
C THR A 95 -4.27 22.64 -4.13
N GLY A 96 -3.38 21.85 -3.50
CA GLY A 96 -2.52 22.41 -2.46
C GLY A 96 -3.21 22.67 -1.15
N GLU A 97 -4.28 21.95 -0.86
CA GLU A 97 -4.99 22.12 0.41
C GLU A 97 -4.06 21.82 1.57
N GLU A 98 -4.20 22.56 2.63
CA GLU A 98 -3.34 22.37 3.78
C GLU A 98 -3.57 20.99 4.42
N LYS A 99 -4.80 20.50 4.40
CA LYS A 99 -5.13 19.21 4.98
C LYS A 99 -5.93 18.38 3.99
N LEU A 100 -5.66 17.08 3.99
CA LEU A 100 -6.44 16.16 3.17
C LEU A 100 -7.74 15.81 3.87
N PRO A 101 -8.82 15.56 3.12
CA PRO A 101 -10.09 15.14 3.74
C PRO A 101 -9.94 13.85 4.55
N TYR A 102 -9.07 12.94 4.13
CA TYR A 102 -8.84 11.68 4.82
C TYR A 102 -7.35 11.57 5.12
N ALA A 103 -6.89 12.28 6.16
CA ALA A 103 -5.47 12.47 6.40
C ALA A 103 -4.77 11.19 6.82
N LYS A 104 -5.44 10.31 7.58
CA LYS A 104 -4.84 9.02 7.91
C LYS A 104 -5.96 8.08 8.31
N VAL A 105 -6.29 7.13 7.44
CA VAL A 105 -7.41 6.22 7.68
C VAL A 105 -7.02 4.83 7.24
N ARG A 106 -7.44 3.85 8.03
CA ARG A 106 -7.19 2.44 7.75
C ARG A 106 -8.50 1.76 7.40
N PHE A 107 -8.46 0.93 6.35
CA PHE A 107 -9.62 0.21 5.83
C PHE A 107 -9.29 -1.28 5.72
N GLN A 108 -8.99 -1.91 6.83
CA GLN A 108 -8.74 -3.36 6.87
C GLN A 108 -7.63 -3.77 5.90
N PRO A 109 -6.41 -3.27 6.10
CA PRO A 109 -5.31 -3.61 5.21
C PRO A 109 -4.83 -5.04 5.44
N SER A 110 -4.09 -5.56 4.46
CA SER A 110 -3.36 -6.80 4.65
C SER A 110 -2.09 -6.48 5.44
N PRO A 111 -1.83 -7.16 6.56
CA PRO A 111 -0.59 -6.91 7.29
C PRO A 111 0.62 -7.23 6.43
N VAL A 112 1.70 -6.49 6.60
CA VAL A 112 2.90 -6.77 5.81
C VAL A 112 3.49 -8.12 6.16
N GLU A 113 3.23 -8.65 7.36
CA GLU A 113 3.70 -9.98 7.73
C GLU A 113 2.83 -11.09 7.15
N ALA A 114 1.74 -10.78 6.46
CA ALA A 114 0.85 -11.82 5.94
C ALA A 114 1.56 -12.76 4.97
N LYS A 115 2.60 -12.26 4.29
CA LYS A 115 3.37 -13.10 3.40
C LYS A 115 3.99 -14.27 4.16
N SER A 116 4.59 -14.01 5.32
CA SER A 116 5.19 -15.08 6.12
C SER A 116 4.16 -16.09 6.53
N ILE A 117 2.97 -15.66 6.92
CA ILE A 117 1.91 -16.58 7.29
C ILE A 117 1.48 -17.42 6.09
N MET A 118 1.31 -16.79 4.95
CA MET A 118 0.82 -17.45 3.75
C MET A 118 1.84 -18.42 3.16
N GLU A 119 3.12 -18.15 3.39
CA GLU A 119 4.17 -19.02 2.88
C GLU A 119 4.59 -20.09 3.87
N ALA A 120 4.06 -20.06 5.07
CA ALA A 120 4.41 -21.08 6.06
C ALA A 120 3.95 -22.45 5.57
N PRO A 121 4.74 -23.46 5.87
CA PRO A 121 4.31 -24.81 5.56
C PRO A 121 3.04 -25.02 6.31
N SER A 122 2.21 -25.52 5.69
CA SER A 122 1.00 -25.55 6.34
C SER A 122 0.95 -26.48 7.37
N VAL A 123 1.25 -26.47 7.91
CA VAL A 123 1.16 -27.00 8.78
C VAL A 123 0.71 -27.11 9.56
N ALA A 124 0.82 -26.98 9.60
CA ALA A 124 0.44 -26.89 10.17
C ALA A 124 -0.15 -27.12 10.59
N VAL A 125 -0.15 -27.43 10.63
CA VAL A 125 -0.68 -27.47 11.03
C VAL A 125 -0.87 -28.05 11.47
N SER A 126 -0.56 -28.30 11.72
CA SER A 126 -0.66 -28.57 12.25
C SER A 126 -0.64 -28.99 12.86
N ALA A 127 -0.29 -29.24 13.16
CA ALA A 127 -0.21 -29.38 13.78
C ALA A 127 -0.21 -29.92 14.33
N THR A 128 0.04 -30.40 14.39
CA THR A 128 0.05 -30.69 14.89
C THR A 128 0.14 -31.08 14.93
N GLY A 129 0.43 -31.22 14.79
CA GLY A 129 0.48 -31.13 14.71
C GLY A 129 0.71 -31.37 14.26
N GLY A 130 0.99 -31.55 13.98
CA GLY A 130 1.16 -31.37 13.46
C GLY A 130 1.47 -31.47 12.84
N ALA A 131 1.67 -31.69 12.52
CA ALA A 131 1.95 -31.47 11.97
C ALA A 131 2.19 -31.54 11.38
N VAL A 132 2.34 -31.50 10.91
CA VAL A 132 2.62 -31.30 10.18
C VAL A 132 3.04 -30.90 9.70
N ALA A 133 3.39 -30.58 9.46
CA ALA A 133 3.75 -29.93 8.91
C ALA A 133 4.17 -29.85 8.12
N THR A 134 4.17 -29.79 7.42
CA THR A 134 4.52 -29.68 6.55
C THR A 134 4.63 -28.84 5.81
N SER A 135 4.95 -28.57 5.29
CA SER A 135 5.32 -27.63 4.67
C SER A 135 4.79 -27.38 3.56
N ASP A 136 4.23 -26.97 3.36
CA ASP A 136 3.69 -26.70 2.34
C ASP A 136 3.94 -25.57 1.81
N PRO A 137 4.32 -25.50 1.11
CA PRO A 137 4.76 -24.44 0.64
C PRO A 137 4.04 -23.69 -0.17
N ARG A 138 3.28 -23.56 -0.31
CA ARG A 138 2.60 -22.91 -1.05
C ARG A 138 3.02 -21.69 -1.14
N ALA A 139 3.41 -21.29 -1.05
CA ALA A 139 3.61 -20.24 -0.97
C ALA A 139 4.25 -19.53 -1.64
N HIS A 140 4.55 -19.10 -1.73
CA HIS A 140 5.20 -18.46 -2.34
C HIS A 140 4.82 -17.33 -2.85
N GLY A 141 4.48 -16.82 -2.79
CA GLY A 141 4.03 -15.73 -3.23
C GLY A 141 4.71 -14.65 -3.71
#